data_b7e9de171fa17bfd4f335b077fa37198
#
_entry.id   b7e9de171fa17bfd4f335b077fa37198
#
_cell.length_a   1.000
_cell.length_b   1.000
_cell.length_c   1.000
_cell.angle_alpha   90.00
_cell.angle_beta   90.00
_cell.angle_gamma   90.00
#
_symmetry.space_group_name_H-M   'P 1'
#
loop_
_entity.id
_entity.type
_entity.pdbx_description
1 polymer ?
#
loop_
_entity_poly.entity_id
_entity_poly.type
_entity_poly.pdbx_seq_one_letter_code
_entity_poly.pdbx_strand_id
1 'polypeptide(L)'
;MKFFLDRRKRTLLLFLILSVFCSGCEQKGKEESKEEQWAKGYDLPVEAGKENEVEQECLIVVDRISDIYRYGNKGEGSNIILSDETLERMQEEIGKLGYPVATSEEYCAMVNYEKMDQFLQECIDGKKCSAVLYDLSSSGGISRKEYTFDGSEMYLLSAGVGWDNSYNPIVSYVSYTRIDEWSYTEKGWFCYKLCVPEPPEVSEIVDGSELIRVIPLSEECKVLSEKCVYPLCYMENNILCSNWDTENLRTIDYNAAYEYFYNMKYGERLDPDKYTNGIPAAEFEDVIMKYLPVTAEEIREWAVYDEETQTYAWANLGCGNYTLSYLGTALPEVVDVRENEDGTTTLTVDAVCEMFIADDAMITHELTVDFKEDGSFRYLGNKISDNEIQNIPEYRYRISRR
;
A
#
# COMPACT_ATOMS: atom_id res chain seq x y z
N MET A 1 -9.98 14.90 8.73
CA MET A 1 -10.67 14.05 7.73
C MET A 1 -9.62 13.08 7.20
N LYS A 2 -9.81 11.78 7.44
CA LYS A 2 -8.80 10.73 7.25
C LYS A 2 -8.51 10.51 5.76
N PHE A 3 -7.46 11.08 5.25
CA PHE A 3 -6.88 10.78 3.94
C PHE A 3 -5.38 10.48 4.02
N PHE A 4 -4.95 9.69 4.95
CA PHE A 4 -4.06 8.62 4.55
C PHE A 4 -4.99 7.61 3.90
N LEU A 5 -4.86 7.41 2.62
CA LEU A 5 -5.53 6.33 1.92
C LEU A 5 -5.03 5.05 2.56
N ASP A 6 -5.77 4.68 3.60
CA ASP A 6 -5.60 3.42 4.28
C ASP A 6 -5.72 2.35 3.19
N ARG A 7 -4.61 1.77 2.76
CA ARG A 7 -4.60 0.57 1.92
C ARG A 7 -5.61 -0.44 2.48
N ARG A 8 -5.71 -0.47 3.81
CA ARG A 8 -6.71 -1.19 4.60
C ARG A 8 -8.16 -0.90 4.19
N LYS A 9 -8.49 0.28 3.65
CA LYS A 9 -9.85 0.59 3.17
C LYS A 9 -10.12 0.19 1.71
N ARG A 10 -9.09 0.01 0.89
CA ARG A 10 -9.28 -0.42 -0.50
C ARG A 10 -9.65 -1.90 -0.58
N THR A 11 -9.07 -2.74 0.26
CA THR A 11 -9.49 -4.15 0.39
C THR A 11 -10.96 -4.23 0.82
N LEU A 12 -11.44 -3.30 1.66
CA LEU A 12 -12.85 -3.24 2.06
C LEU A 12 -13.76 -2.77 0.90
N LEU A 13 -13.27 -1.94 -0.01
CA LEU A 13 -14.04 -1.49 -1.18
C LEU A 13 -14.18 -2.61 -2.22
N LEU A 14 -13.16 -3.43 -2.42
CA LEU A 14 -13.26 -4.64 -3.25
C LEU A 14 -14.27 -5.65 -2.67
N PHE A 15 -14.29 -5.85 -1.34
CA PHE A 15 -15.29 -6.70 -0.68
C PHE A 15 -16.73 -6.18 -0.82
N LEU A 16 -16.94 -4.85 -0.87
CA LEU A 16 -18.28 -4.26 -1.03
C LEU A 16 -18.78 -4.27 -2.47
N ILE A 17 -17.90 -4.21 -3.47
CA ILE A 17 -18.30 -4.20 -4.88
C ILE A 17 -18.76 -5.58 -5.33
N LEU A 18 -18.14 -6.66 -4.87
CA LEU A 18 -18.57 -8.04 -5.17
C LEU A 18 -19.90 -8.42 -4.50
N SER A 19 -20.28 -7.82 -3.36
CA SER A 19 -21.53 -8.17 -2.66
C SER A 19 -22.80 -7.50 -3.21
N VAL A 20 -22.70 -6.53 -4.13
CA VAL A 20 -23.84 -5.82 -4.71
C VAL A 20 -24.41 -6.52 -5.94
N PHE A 21 -23.72 -7.48 -6.53
CA PHE A 21 -24.18 -8.14 -7.77
C PHE A 21 -25.25 -9.23 -7.61
N CYS A 22 -25.69 -9.53 -6.40
CA CYS A 22 -26.72 -10.55 -6.18
C CYS A 22 -28.18 -10.06 -6.12
N SER A 23 -28.50 -8.83 -6.54
CA SER A 23 -29.89 -8.32 -6.46
C SER A 23 -30.33 -7.61 -7.76
N GLY A 24 -30.89 -8.37 -8.65
CA GLY A 24 -32.02 -7.95 -9.46
C GLY A 24 -31.79 -7.26 -10.78
N CYS A 25 -31.84 -8.06 -11.84
CA CYS A 25 -32.71 -7.76 -12.98
C CYS A 25 -33.01 -9.07 -13.71
N GLU A 26 -34.26 -9.53 -13.66
CA GLU A 26 -34.79 -10.52 -14.60
C GLU A 26 -34.87 -9.88 -16.01
N GLN A 27 -33.74 -9.81 -16.70
CA GLN A 27 -33.74 -9.89 -18.15
C GLN A 27 -33.41 -11.35 -18.49
N LYS A 28 -34.30 -12.02 -19.22
CA LYS A 28 -34.02 -13.29 -19.87
C LYS A 28 -32.86 -13.09 -20.85
N GLY A 29 -31.64 -13.09 -20.32
CA GLY A 29 -30.41 -13.19 -21.08
C GLY A 29 -30.35 -14.57 -21.72
N LYS A 30 -29.88 -14.69 -22.93
CA LYS A 30 -29.39 -15.95 -23.50
C LYS A 30 -28.44 -16.57 -22.49
N GLU A 31 -28.64 -17.85 -22.15
CA GLU A 31 -27.62 -18.61 -21.43
C GLU A 31 -26.34 -18.56 -22.28
N GLU A 32 -25.28 -17.94 -21.74
CA GLU A 32 -23.96 -17.91 -22.39
C GLU A 32 -23.46 -19.36 -22.52
N SER A 33 -22.87 -19.66 -23.68
CA SER A 33 -22.22 -20.95 -23.84
C SER A 33 -20.98 -21.05 -22.95
N LYS A 34 -20.61 -22.24 -22.54
CA LYS A 34 -19.35 -22.44 -21.78
C LYS A 34 -18.13 -21.86 -22.49
N GLU A 35 -18.08 -21.93 -23.81
CA GLU A 35 -17.00 -21.39 -24.62
C GLU A 35 -16.93 -19.85 -24.53
N GLU A 36 -18.09 -19.16 -24.50
CA GLU A 36 -18.15 -17.70 -24.32
C GLU A 36 -17.70 -17.30 -22.92
N GLN A 37 -18.09 -18.02 -21.86
CA GLN A 37 -17.62 -17.78 -20.48
C GLN A 37 -16.09 -17.93 -20.36
N TRP A 38 -15.53 -19.01 -20.90
CA TRP A 38 -14.08 -19.23 -20.90
C TRP A 38 -13.32 -18.16 -21.68
N ALA A 39 -13.90 -17.65 -22.76
CA ALA A 39 -13.31 -16.58 -23.56
C ALA A 39 -13.22 -15.24 -22.80
N LYS A 40 -14.21 -14.94 -21.94
CA LYS A 40 -14.20 -13.73 -21.09
C LYS A 40 -13.12 -13.77 -20.03
N GLY A 41 -12.83 -14.94 -19.48
CA GLY A 41 -11.82 -15.16 -18.46
C GLY A 41 -12.25 -14.77 -17.02
N TYR A 42 -13.47 -14.27 -16.79
CA TYR A 42 -14.03 -14.01 -15.46
C TYR A 42 -15.35 -14.77 -15.28
N ASP A 43 -15.78 -14.92 -14.03
CA ASP A 43 -16.95 -15.72 -13.65
C ASP A 43 -16.91 -17.14 -14.25
N LEU A 44 -15.70 -17.73 -14.28
CA LEU A 44 -15.51 -19.06 -14.81
C LEU A 44 -16.25 -20.10 -13.95
N PRO A 45 -16.80 -21.16 -14.56
CA PRO A 45 -17.56 -22.16 -13.82
C PRO A 45 -16.67 -22.94 -12.84
N VAL A 46 -17.04 -22.95 -11.57
CA VAL A 46 -16.44 -23.79 -10.53
C VAL A 46 -17.25 -25.09 -10.43
N GLU A 47 -16.57 -26.23 -10.42
CA GLU A 47 -17.23 -27.52 -10.17
C GLU A 47 -17.78 -27.56 -8.74
N ALA A 48 -19.03 -27.99 -8.56
CA ALA A 48 -19.70 -28.01 -7.25
C ALA A 48 -18.93 -28.78 -6.17
N GLY A 49 -18.18 -29.82 -6.54
CA GLY A 49 -17.31 -30.57 -5.64
C GLY A 49 -16.11 -29.76 -5.18
N LYS A 50 -15.50 -28.95 -6.08
CA LYS A 50 -14.35 -28.10 -5.78
C LYS A 50 -14.75 -26.89 -4.93
N GLU A 51 -15.90 -26.30 -5.21
CA GLU A 51 -16.45 -25.20 -4.40
C GLU A 51 -16.60 -25.62 -2.93
N ASN A 52 -17.23 -26.78 -2.70
CA ASN A 52 -17.43 -27.32 -1.35
C ASN A 52 -16.10 -27.66 -0.65
N GLU A 53 -15.10 -28.17 -1.38
CA GLU A 53 -13.75 -28.41 -0.87
C GLU A 53 -13.09 -27.12 -0.38
N VAL A 54 -13.14 -26.07 -1.22
CA VAL A 54 -12.57 -24.75 -0.91
C VAL A 54 -13.24 -24.11 0.30
N GLU A 55 -14.57 -24.18 0.40
CA GLU A 55 -15.31 -23.69 1.56
C GLU A 55 -14.89 -24.42 2.86
N GLN A 56 -14.75 -25.74 2.82
CA GLN A 56 -14.31 -26.52 3.99
C GLN A 56 -12.87 -26.20 4.39
N GLU A 57 -11.95 -26.04 3.44
CA GLU A 57 -10.58 -25.61 3.72
C GLU A 57 -10.54 -24.23 4.37
N CYS A 58 -11.32 -23.27 3.88
CA CYS A 58 -11.47 -21.96 4.47
C CYS A 58 -11.94 -22.05 5.92
N LEU A 59 -12.98 -22.84 6.20
CA LEU A 59 -13.52 -22.98 7.55
C LEU A 59 -12.52 -23.61 8.52
N ILE A 60 -11.71 -24.59 8.07
CA ILE A 60 -10.64 -25.19 8.89
C ILE A 60 -9.58 -24.15 9.27
N VAL A 61 -9.17 -23.29 8.32
CA VAL A 61 -8.18 -22.26 8.56
C VAL A 61 -8.72 -21.20 9.52
N VAL A 62 -9.96 -20.76 9.31
CA VAL A 62 -10.61 -19.74 10.13
C VAL A 62 -10.85 -20.22 11.56
N ASP A 63 -11.16 -21.49 11.77
CA ASP A 63 -11.31 -22.07 13.12
C ASP A 63 -10.06 -21.88 13.96
N ARG A 64 -8.86 -21.99 13.35
CA ARG A 64 -7.58 -21.79 14.04
C ARG A 64 -7.40 -20.39 14.62
N ILE A 65 -7.94 -19.37 13.95
CA ILE A 65 -7.76 -17.97 14.31
C ILE A 65 -8.99 -17.35 14.96
N SER A 66 -10.10 -18.11 15.10
CA SER A 66 -11.38 -17.60 15.61
C SER A 66 -11.25 -16.95 16.98
N ASP A 67 -10.49 -17.55 17.91
CA ASP A 67 -10.29 -16.99 19.24
C ASP A 67 -9.36 -15.76 19.19
N ILE A 68 -8.33 -15.77 18.34
CA ILE A 68 -7.45 -14.61 18.17
C ILE A 68 -8.26 -13.42 17.63
N TYR A 69 -9.08 -13.66 16.61
CA TYR A 69 -9.97 -12.63 16.08
C TYR A 69 -10.97 -12.13 17.11
N ARG A 70 -11.65 -13.04 17.83
CA ARG A 70 -12.70 -12.70 18.80
C ARG A 70 -12.18 -11.81 19.91
N TYR A 71 -11.00 -12.09 20.45
CA TYR A 71 -10.41 -11.39 21.58
C TYR A 71 -9.35 -10.37 21.20
N GLY A 72 -9.01 -10.25 19.92
CA GLY A 72 -8.05 -9.29 19.40
C GLY A 72 -8.52 -7.84 19.51
N ASN A 73 -7.57 -6.93 19.53
CA ASN A 73 -7.85 -5.49 19.50
C ASN A 73 -8.39 -5.10 18.11
N LYS A 74 -9.59 -4.53 18.06
CA LYS A 74 -10.33 -4.16 16.84
C LYS A 74 -10.38 -2.65 16.59
N GLY A 75 -9.58 -1.89 17.36
CA GLY A 75 -9.62 -0.43 17.31
C GLY A 75 -10.88 0.15 17.98
N GLU A 76 -10.90 1.47 18.08
CA GLU A 76 -11.99 2.23 18.74
C GLU A 76 -13.04 2.79 17.75
N GLY A 77 -12.83 2.60 16.44
CA GLY A 77 -13.67 3.15 15.39
C GLY A 77 -14.95 2.35 15.12
N SER A 78 -15.81 2.89 14.26
CA SER A 78 -17.00 2.19 13.76
C SER A 78 -16.65 1.01 12.84
N ASN A 79 -15.48 1.00 12.26
CA ASN A 79 -14.96 -0.08 11.41
C ASN A 79 -13.96 -0.89 12.21
N ILE A 80 -14.01 -2.21 12.04
CA ILE A 80 -13.02 -3.10 12.61
C ILE A 80 -11.69 -2.87 11.89
N ILE A 81 -10.64 -2.55 12.68
CA ILE A 81 -9.25 -2.48 12.25
C ILE A 81 -8.46 -3.20 13.34
N LEU A 82 -8.02 -4.40 13.03
CA LEU A 82 -7.20 -5.17 13.96
C LEU A 82 -5.86 -4.49 14.17
N SER A 83 -5.31 -4.63 15.39
CA SER A 83 -3.93 -4.22 15.63
C SER A 83 -2.95 -5.12 14.88
N ASP A 84 -1.79 -4.56 14.55
CA ASP A 84 -0.72 -5.28 13.85
C ASP A 84 -0.32 -6.55 14.60
N GLU A 85 -0.16 -6.49 15.94
CA GLU A 85 0.07 -7.68 16.79
C GLU A 85 -0.99 -8.77 16.61
N THR A 86 -2.26 -8.38 16.44
CA THR A 86 -3.34 -9.35 16.25
C THR A 86 -3.26 -9.99 14.86
N LEU A 87 -2.95 -9.19 13.82
CA LEU A 87 -2.78 -9.69 12.46
C LEU A 87 -1.56 -10.62 12.35
N GLU A 88 -0.43 -10.25 12.93
CA GLU A 88 0.78 -11.09 12.97
C GLU A 88 0.48 -12.45 13.63
N ARG A 89 -0.19 -12.48 14.76
CA ARG A 89 -0.58 -13.72 15.44
C ARG A 89 -1.52 -14.59 14.60
N MET A 90 -2.47 -13.98 13.88
CA MET A 90 -3.35 -14.71 12.96
C MET A 90 -2.54 -15.28 11.79
N GLN A 91 -1.64 -14.50 11.21
CA GLN A 91 -0.74 -14.89 10.15
C GLN A 91 0.13 -16.10 10.55
N GLU A 92 0.77 -16.03 11.73
CA GLU A 92 1.57 -17.12 12.27
C GLU A 92 0.78 -18.41 12.45
N GLU A 93 -0.46 -18.33 13.00
CA GLU A 93 -1.28 -19.52 13.22
C GLU A 93 -1.70 -20.19 11.92
N ILE A 94 -2.03 -19.44 10.87
CA ILE A 94 -2.29 -19.99 9.55
C ILE A 94 -1.00 -20.55 8.94
N GLY A 95 0.12 -19.84 9.11
CA GLY A 95 1.43 -20.27 8.62
C GLY A 95 1.88 -21.63 9.19
N LYS A 96 1.49 -21.99 10.42
CA LYS A 96 1.75 -23.33 11.02
C LYS A 96 1.09 -24.48 10.26
N LEU A 97 0.07 -24.19 9.45
CA LEU A 97 -0.52 -25.17 8.53
C LEU A 97 0.34 -25.36 7.27
N GLY A 98 1.38 -24.56 7.11
CA GLY A 98 2.34 -24.63 6.02
C GLY A 98 1.92 -23.88 4.76
N TYR A 99 0.92 -23.02 4.80
CA TYR A 99 0.55 -22.14 3.69
C TYR A 99 1.40 -20.85 3.67
N PRO A 100 1.67 -20.29 2.49
CA PRO A 100 2.03 -18.87 2.36
C PRO A 100 0.91 -18.00 2.93
N VAL A 101 1.27 -16.99 3.72
CA VAL A 101 0.29 -16.07 4.31
C VAL A 101 0.78 -14.64 4.20
N ALA A 102 0.04 -13.81 3.46
CA ALA A 102 0.23 -12.37 3.38
C ALA A 102 -0.72 -11.63 4.32
N THR A 103 -0.41 -10.39 4.59
CA THR A 103 -1.31 -9.46 5.31
C THR A 103 -1.39 -8.13 4.58
N SER A 104 -2.43 -7.36 4.87
CA SER A 104 -2.59 -5.98 4.38
C SER A 104 -1.75 -4.95 5.15
N GLU A 105 -0.89 -5.38 6.07
CA GLU A 105 0.01 -4.51 6.80
C GLU A 105 1.21 -4.14 5.92
N GLU A 106 1.55 -2.86 5.88
CA GLU A 106 2.67 -2.38 5.09
C GLU A 106 3.99 -2.97 5.63
N TYR A 107 4.87 -3.36 4.71
CA TYR A 107 6.19 -3.99 4.98
C TYR A 107 6.14 -5.31 5.77
N CYS A 108 4.96 -5.89 5.99
CA CYS A 108 4.86 -7.18 6.65
C CYS A 108 5.38 -8.29 5.73
N ALA A 109 6.22 -9.16 6.28
CA ALA A 109 6.75 -10.30 5.55
C ALA A 109 5.67 -11.36 5.34
N MET A 110 5.62 -11.95 4.12
CA MET A 110 4.81 -13.15 3.88
C MET A 110 5.40 -14.33 4.65
N VAL A 111 4.61 -14.96 5.49
CA VAL A 111 5.00 -16.22 6.16
C VAL A 111 5.04 -17.35 5.13
N ASN A 112 6.06 -18.25 5.20
CA ASN A 112 6.29 -19.34 4.25
C ASN A 112 6.39 -18.89 2.79
N TYR A 113 6.96 -17.72 2.53
CA TYR A 113 7.06 -17.10 1.22
C TYR A 113 7.78 -17.96 0.18
N GLU A 114 8.70 -18.82 0.63
CA GLU A 114 9.51 -19.68 -0.24
C GLU A 114 8.65 -20.59 -1.13
N LYS A 115 7.45 -20.96 -0.67
CA LYS A 115 6.51 -21.76 -1.45
C LYS A 115 5.89 -20.97 -2.59
N MET A 116 5.60 -19.69 -2.35
CA MET A 116 5.06 -18.82 -3.38
C MET A 116 6.16 -18.42 -4.37
N ASP A 117 7.37 -18.15 -3.88
CA ASP A 117 8.55 -17.92 -4.73
C ASP A 117 8.82 -19.12 -5.64
N GLN A 118 8.89 -20.32 -5.08
CA GLN A 118 9.07 -21.55 -5.86
C GLN A 118 7.99 -21.70 -6.94
N PHE A 119 6.71 -21.49 -6.59
CA PHE A 119 5.60 -21.57 -7.55
C PHE A 119 5.80 -20.61 -8.72
N LEU A 120 6.15 -19.35 -8.43
CA LEU A 120 6.33 -18.32 -9.45
C LEU A 120 7.57 -18.59 -10.34
N GLN A 121 8.65 -19.11 -9.77
CA GLN A 121 9.82 -19.55 -10.55
C GLN A 121 9.44 -20.72 -11.48
N GLU A 122 8.64 -21.68 -11.01
CA GLU A 122 8.15 -22.77 -11.86
C GLU A 122 7.24 -22.27 -12.99
N CYS A 123 6.43 -21.21 -12.74
CA CYS A 123 5.64 -20.54 -13.79
C CYS A 123 6.52 -19.89 -14.85
N ILE A 124 7.59 -19.17 -14.43
CA ILE A 124 8.57 -18.58 -15.35
C ILE A 124 9.23 -19.63 -16.22
N ASP A 125 9.53 -20.81 -15.66
CA ASP A 125 10.07 -21.97 -16.38
C ASP A 125 9.05 -22.65 -17.32
N GLY A 126 7.78 -22.21 -17.34
CA GLY A 126 6.71 -22.81 -18.15
C GLY A 126 6.19 -24.16 -17.63
N LYS A 127 6.44 -24.49 -16.37
CA LYS A 127 6.00 -25.72 -15.74
C LYS A 127 4.57 -25.60 -15.21
N LYS A 128 3.76 -26.64 -15.40
CA LYS A 128 2.43 -26.72 -14.77
C LYS A 128 2.57 -26.87 -13.27
N CYS A 129 2.01 -25.96 -12.51
CA CYS A 129 2.08 -25.95 -11.05
C CYS A 129 0.89 -25.22 -10.43
N SER A 130 0.76 -25.32 -9.11
CA SER A 130 -0.25 -24.58 -8.34
C SER A 130 0.27 -24.23 -6.95
N ALA A 131 -0.27 -23.14 -6.39
CA ALA A 131 -0.01 -22.73 -5.01
C ALA A 131 -1.28 -22.16 -4.38
N VAL A 132 -1.40 -22.30 -3.06
CA VAL A 132 -2.47 -21.67 -2.27
C VAL A 132 -1.83 -20.65 -1.34
N LEU A 133 -2.31 -19.41 -1.42
CA LEU A 133 -1.96 -18.29 -0.56
C LEU A 133 -3.17 -17.89 0.27
N TYR A 134 -2.99 -17.60 1.54
CA TYR A 134 -3.97 -16.91 2.37
C TYR A 134 -3.57 -15.45 2.55
N ASP A 135 -4.53 -14.56 2.40
CA ASP A 135 -4.33 -13.12 2.52
C ASP A 135 -5.27 -12.57 3.61
N LEU A 136 -4.69 -11.92 4.64
CA LEU A 136 -5.38 -11.38 5.79
C LEU A 136 -5.62 -9.88 5.59
N SER A 137 -6.88 -9.48 5.63
CA SER A 137 -7.22 -8.05 5.65
C SER A 137 -7.13 -7.45 7.06
N SER A 138 -6.94 -6.14 7.14
CA SER A 138 -6.95 -5.39 8.41
C SER A 138 -8.25 -5.51 9.20
N SER A 139 -9.35 -5.91 8.57
CA SER A 139 -10.62 -6.19 9.23
C SER A 139 -10.71 -7.61 9.81
N GLY A 140 -9.68 -8.43 9.58
CA GLY A 140 -9.63 -9.85 9.96
C GLY A 140 -10.37 -10.78 9.00
N GLY A 141 -10.80 -10.29 7.84
CA GLY A 141 -11.26 -11.13 6.75
C GLY A 141 -10.10 -11.90 6.12
N ILE A 142 -10.39 -13.04 5.54
CA ILE A 142 -9.41 -13.91 4.91
C ILE A 142 -9.81 -14.12 3.46
N SER A 143 -8.86 -14.00 2.56
CA SER A 143 -8.99 -14.43 1.17
C SER A 143 -8.08 -15.64 0.93
N ARG A 144 -8.67 -16.79 0.54
CA ARG A 144 -7.92 -17.93 0.03
C ARG A 144 -7.76 -17.76 -1.46
N LYS A 145 -6.54 -17.75 -1.94
CA LYS A 145 -6.15 -17.57 -3.32
C LYS A 145 -5.41 -18.82 -3.82
N GLU A 146 -6.04 -19.62 -4.66
CA GLU A 146 -5.41 -20.78 -5.30
C GLU A 146 -5.04 -20.41 -6.73
N TYR A 147 -3.75 -20.25 -6.98
CA TYR A 147 -3.19 -19.99 -8.29
C TYR A 147 -2.90 -21.32 -8.99
N THR A 148 -3.29 -21.42 -10.24
CA THR A 148 -2.99 -22.58 -11.09
C THR A 148 -2.41 -22.09 -12.42
N PHE A 149 -1.21 -22.56 -12.75
CA PHE A 149 -0.57 -22.29 -14.03
C PHE A 149 -0.57 -23.57 -14.88
N ASP A 150 -1.14 -23.51 -16.07
CA ASP A 150 -1.27 -24.68 -16.95
C ASP A 150 -0.11 -24.87 -17.93
N GLY A 151 0.93 -24.03 -17.82
CA GLY A 151 2.09 -23.99 -18.71
C GLY A 151 2.00 -22.86 -19.75
N SER A 152 0.87 -22.16 -19.84
CA SER A 152 0.67 -20.99 -20.70
C SER A 152 -0.16 -19.89 -20.05
N GLU A 153 -1.23 -20.23 -19.36
CA GLU A 153 -2.15 -19.31 -18.72
C GLU A 153 -2.24 -19.56 -17.21
N MET A 154 -2.49 -18.51 -16.46
CA MET A 154 -2.66 -18.57 -15.01
C MET A 154 -4.10 -18.27 -14.63
N TYR A 155 -4.60 -19.02 -13.65
CA TYR A 155 -5.96 -18.89 -13.14
C TYR A 155 -5.94 -18.72 -11.62
N LEU A 156 -6.90 -17.99 -11.10
CA LEU A 156 -7.11 -17.76 -9.69
C LEU A 156 -8.50 -18.28 -9.25
N LEU A 157 -8.51 -19.28 -8.38
CA LEU A 157 -9.69 -19.68 -7.63
C LEU A 157 -9.63 -19.00 -6.25
N SER A 158 -10.49 -18.03 -6.03
CA SER A 158 -10.50 -17.18 -4.83
C SER A 158 -11.75 -17.46 -4.00
N ALA A 159 -11.59 -17.48 -2.67
CA ALA A 159 -12.71 -17.58 -1.72
C ALA A 159 -12.51 -16.58 -0.58
N GLY A 160 -13.53 -15.80 -0.28
CA GLY A 160 -13.53 -14.84 0.81
C GLY A 160 -14.24 -15.36 2.04
N VAL A 161 -13.63 -15.20 3.22
CA VAL A 161 -14.24 -15.47 4.51
C VAL A 161 -14.24 -14.22 5.37
N GLY A 162 -15.41 -13.89 5.89
CA GLY A 162 -15.59 -12.82 6.86
C GLY A 162 -16.21 -13.33 8.16
N TRP A 163 -16.66 -12.40 8.97
CA TRP A 163 -17.24 -12.69 10.29
C TRP A 163 -18.64 -12.06 10.40
N ASP A 164 -19.58 -12.79 10.95
CA ASP A 164 -20.88 -12.24 11.32
C ASP A 164 -20.81 -11.38 12.60
N ASN A 165 -21.93 -10.76 12.97
CA ASN A 165 -22.03 -9.95 14.19
C ASN A 165 -21.79 -10.73 15.49
N SER A 166 -21.79 -12.06 15.42
CA SER A 166 -21.52 -12.97 16.54
C SER A 166 -20.10 -13.55 16.49
N TYR A 167 -19.28 -13.06 15.55
CA TYR A 167 -17.91 -13.54 15.28
C TYR A 167 -17.86 -15.00 14.78
N ASN A 168 -18.91 -15.47 14.10
CA ASN A 168 -18.84 -16.73 13.40
C ASN A 168 -18.34 -16.52 11.97
N PRO A 169 -17.54 -17.45 11.42
CA PRO A 169 -17.04 -17.33 10.04
C PRO A 169 -18.17 -17.52 9.02
N ILE A 170 -18.15 -16.71 7.98
CA ILE A 170 -19.05 -16.81 6.83
C ILE A 170 -18.22 -16.79 5.56
N VAL A 171 -18.33 -17.84 4.74
CA VAL A 171 -17.81 -17.81 3.36
C VAL A 171 -18.70 -16.90 2.55
N SER A 172 -18.14 -15.82 2.03
CA SER A 172 -18.90 -14.75 1.35
C SER A 172 -18.99 -14.96 -0.15
N TYR A 173 -17.99 -15.59 -0.75
CA TYR A 173 -17.93 -15.89 -2.19
C TYR A 173 -16.90 -16.99 -2.49
N VAL A 174 -17.10 -17.64 -3.62
CA VAL A 174 -16.09 -18.41 -4.33
C VAL A 174 -16.12 -17.94 -5.78
N SER A 175 -14.98 -17.56 -6.34
CA SER A 175 -14.87 -17.06 -7.72
C SER A 175 -13.69 -17.71 -8.43
N TYR A 176 -13.83 -17.92 -9.75
CA TYR A 176 -12.76 -18.45 -10.58
C TYR A 176 -12.54 -17.53 -11.77
N THR A 177 -11.29 -17.05 -11.92
CA THR A 177 -10.96 -16.01 -12.88
C THR A 177 -9.60 -16.30 -13.50
N ARG A 178 -9.43 -16.01 -14.80
CA ARG A 178 -8.13 -16.04 -15.45
C ARG A 178 -7.36 -14.76 -15.11
N ILE A 179 -6.07 -14.89 -14.91
CA ILE A 179 -5.13 -13.77 -14.83
C ILE A 179 -4.75 -13.38 -16.27
N ASP A 180 -5.06 -12.14 -16.63
CA ASP A 180 -4.84 -11.61 -17.98
C ASP A 180 -3.36 -11.33 -18.25
N GLU A 181 -2.73 -10.67 -17.29
CA GLU A 181 -1.30 -10.35 -17.29
C GLU A 181 -0.70 -10.62 -15.93
N TRP A 182 0.55 -11.08 -15.89
CA TRP A 182 1.29 -11.23 -14.64
C TRP A 182 2.80 -11.08 -14.86
N SER A 183 3.48 -10.67 -13.81
CA SER A 183 4.94 -10.65 -13.74
C SER A 183 5.40 -10.99 -12.33
N TYR A 184 6.59 -11.57 -12.24
CA TYR A 184 7.29 -11.76 -10.99
C TYR A 184 8.63 -11.04 -11.09
N THR A 185 8.79 -9.95 -10.33
CA THR A 185 9.92 -9.06 -10.48
C THR A 185 11.14 -9.57 -9.72
N GLU A 186 12.32 -9.09 -10.10
CA GLU A 186 13.58 -9.41 -9.40
C GLU A 186 13.59 -8.89 -7.95
N LYS A 187 12.75 -7.90 -7.64
CA LYS A 187 12.56 -7.35 -6.29
C LYS A 187 11.61 -8.16 -5.43
N GLY A 188 11.04 -9.25 -5.98
CA GLY A 188 10.17 -10.17 -5.25
C GLY A 188 8.70 -9.76 -5.19
N TRP A 189 8.23 -8.93 -6.14
CA TRP A 189 6.83 -8.59 -6.29
C TRP A 189 6.14 -9.49 -7.31
N PHE A 190 5.00 -10.07 -6.93
CA PHE A 190 4.06 -10.71 -7.84
C PHE A 190 2.97 -9.70 -8.20
N CYS A 191 3.03 -9.24 -9.43
CA CYS A 191 2.12 -8.26 -10.01
C CYS A 191 1.20 -8.97 -10.99
N TYR A 192 -0.11 -8.77 -10.91
CA TYR A 192 -1.03 -9.36 -11.89
C TYR A 192 -2.31 -8.55 -12.07
N LYS A 193 -2.98 -8.82 -13.19
CA LYS A 193 -4.28 -8.28 -13.51
C LYS A 193 -5.24 -9.42 -13.82
N LEU A 194 -6.40 -9.39 -13.17
CA LEU A 194 -7.51 -10.31 -13.44
C LEU A 194 -8.25 -9.88 -14.72
N CYS A 195 -8.76 -10.86 -15.46
CA CYS A 195 -9.84 -10.58 -16.40
C CYS A 195 -11.05 -10.07 -15.61
N VAL A 196 -11.56 -8.92 -15.99
CA VAL A 196 -12.70 -8.25 -15.33
C VAL A 196 -13.71 -7.78 -16.38
N PRO A 197 -15.00 -7.67 -16.01
CA PRO A 197 -15.97 -7.10 -16.94
C PRO A 197 -15.67 -5.62 -17.22
N GLU A 198 -15.84 -5.22 -18.48
CA GLU A 198 -15.65 -3.84 -18.94
C GLU A 198 -16.95 -3.20 -19.42
N PRO A 199 -17.04 -1.85 -19.48
CA PRO A 199 -18.16 -1.20 -20.09
C PRO A 199 -18.37 -1.63 -21.57
N PRO A 200 -19.59 -1.87 -22.06
CA PRO A 200 -20.86 -1.54 -21.44
C PRO A 200 -21.47 -2.65 -20.55
N GLU A 201 -20.77 -3.76 -20.30
CA GLU A 201 -21.29 -4.85 -19.47
C GLU A 201 -21.47 -4.39 -18.00
N VAL A 202 -20.56 -3.55 -17.53
CA VAL A 202 -20.66 -2.85 -16.25
C VAL A 202 -20.66 -1.35 -16.47
N SER A 203 -21.20 -0.59 -15.51
CA SER A 203 -21.28 0.88 -15.60
C SER A 203 -20.01 1.60 -15.16
N GLU A 204 -19.12 0.91 -14.45
CA GLU A 204 -17.89 1.47 -13.89
C GLU A 204 -16.68 0.64 -14.34
N ILE A 205 -15.53 1.27 -14.38
CA ILE A 205 -14.27 0.56 -14.64
C ILE A 205 -13.90 -0.23 -13.37
N VAL A 206 -13.73 -1.54 -13.52
CA VAL A 206 -13.26 -2.42 -12.46
C VAL A 206 -11.74 -2.54 -12.58
N ASP A 207 -11.03 -2.24 -11.50
CA ASP A 207 -9.60 -2.51 -11.41
C ASP A 207 -9.38 -3.94 -10.95
N GLY A 208 -8.74 -4.75 -11.81
CA GLY A 208 -8.38 -6.14 -11.52
C GLY A 208 -6.94 -6.32 -11.10
N SER A 209 -6.19 -5.21 -10.90
CA SER A 209 -4.77 -5.26 -10.57
C SER A 209 -4.53 -5.64 -9.12
N GLU A 210 -3.56 -6.50 -8.88
CA GLU A 210 -3.05 -6.83 -7.56
C GLU A 210 -1.52 -6.86 -7.54
N LEU A 211 -0.97 -6.49 -6.40
CA LEU A 211 0.46 -6.45 -6.13
C LEU A 211 0.72 -7.15 -4.78
N ILE A 212 1.49 -8.22 -4.81
CA ILE A 212 1.80 -9.03 -3.62
C ILE A 212 3.31 -9.10 -3.45
N ARG A 213 3.81 -8.63 -2.29
CA ARG A 213 5.21 -8.86 -1.94
C ARG A 213 5.39 -10.31 -1.50
N VAL A 214 6.17 -11.04 -2.27
CA VAL A 214 6.53 -12.43 -1.99
C VAL A 214 7.85 -12.48 -1.23
N ILE A 215 8.95 -11.97 -1.80
CA ILE A 215 10.23 -11.92 -1.10
C ILE A 215 10.21 -10.76 -0.10
N PRO A 216 10.37 -11.05 1.21
CA PRO A 216 10.34 -10.00 2.23
C PRO A 216 11.51 -9.03 2.08
N LEU A 217 11.32 -7.81 2.55
CA LEU A 217 12.42 -6.87 2.76
C LEU A 217 13.40 -7.41 3.80
N SER A 218 14.67 -6.98 3.72
CA SER A 218 15.56 -7.15 4.86
C SER A 218 15.02 -6.35 6.06
N GLU A 219 15.31 -6.82 7.29
CA GLU A 219 14.93 -6.10 8.52
C GLU A 219 15.43 -4.64 8.53
N GLU A 220 16.63 -4.41 7.99
CA GLU A 220 17.20 -3.08 7.88
C GLU A 220 16.36 -2.20 6.94
N CYS A 221 16.04 -2.70 5.75
CA CYS A 221 15.20 -1.97 4.79
C CYS A 221 13.81 -1.72 5.35
N LYS A 222 13.19 -2.70 6.02
CA LYS A 222 11.89 -2.54 6.68
C LYS A 222 11.93 -1.41 7.71
N VAL A 223 12.87 -1.46 8.66
CA VAL A 223 13.01 -0.45 9.72
C VAL A 223 13.24 0.94 9.14
N LEU A 224 14.06 1.06 8.09
CA LEU A 224 14.32 2.35 7.44
C LEU A 224 13.15 2.82 6.59
N SER A 225 12.37 1.92 6.01
CA SER A 225 11.11 2.27 5.33
C SER A 225 10.13 2.90 6.31
N GLU A 226 9.86 2.23 7.43
CA GLU A 226 8.95 2.72 8.47
C GLU A 226 9.43 4.05 9.09
N LYS A 227 10.72 4.19 9.31
CA LYS A 227 11.32 5.34 10.01
C LYS A 227 11.50 6.56 9.13
N CYS A 228 12.02 6.36 7.90
CA CYS A 228 12.54 7.47 7.10
C CYS A 228 11.66 7.88 5.93
N VAL A 229 10.87 6.96 5.35
CA VAL A 229 10.15 7.26 4.10
C VAL A 229 8.64 7.14 4.23
N TYR A 230 8.13 6.14 4.95
CA TYR A 230 6.69 5.95 5.15
C TYR A 230 5.98 7.20 5.73
N PRO A 231 6.53 7.89 6.75
CA PRO A 231 5.90 9.08 7.30
C PRO A 231 5.83 10.26 6.33
N LEU A 232 6.72 10.32 5.33
CA LEU A 232 6.75 11.39 4.34
C LEU A 232 5.77 11.15 3.20
N CYS A 233 5.61 9.89 2.74
CA CYS A 233 4.86 9.48 1.56
C CYS A 233 5.13 10.36 0.32
N TYR A 234 4.43 10.14 -0.80
CA TYR A 234 4.55 10.96 -2.02
C TYR A 234 3.41 11.97 -2.17
N MET A 235 2.65 12.18 -1.11
CA MET A 235 1.45 12.98 -1.13
C MET A 235 1.70 14.37 -0.52
N GLU A 236 1.33 15.42 -1.26
CA GLU A 236 1.17 16.77 -0.72
C GLU A 236 2.44 17.46 -0.16
N ASN A 237 3.60 16.85 -0.32
CA ASN A 237 4.91 17.43 -0.09
C ASN A 237 5.87 17.00 -1.20
N ASN A 238 6.99 17.68 -1.34
CA ASN A 238 7.93 17.38 -2.41
C ASN A 238 9.28 16.80 -1.94
N ILE A 239 9.34 16.31 -0.71
CA ILE A 239 10.58 15.75 -0.14
C ILE A 239 11.05 14.53 -0.94
N LEU A 240 10.16 13.58 -1.24
CA LEU A 240 10.50 12.35 -1.96
C LEU A 240 10.29 12.43 -3.47
N CYS A 241 9.56 13.44 -3.97
CA CYS A 241 9.19 13.54 -5.39
C CYS A 241 9.85 14.71 -6.14
N SER A 242 10.94 15.27 -5.61
CA SER A 242 11.75 16.27 -6.30
C SER A 242 13.24 16.09 -6.04
N ASN A 243 14.07 16.59 -6.98
CA ASN A 243 15.51 16.63 -6.80
C ASN A 243 15.91 17.83 -5.94
N TRP A 244 16.62 17.57 -4.86
CA TRP A 244 17.18 18.58 -3.96
C TRP A 244 18.38 18.02 -3.19
N ASP A 245 19.24 18.90 -2.72
CA ASP A 245 20.40 18.60 -1.89
C ASP A 245 20.69 19.77 -0.94
N THR A 246 21.78 19.72 -0.18
CA THR A 246 22.16 20.77 0.78
C THR A 246 22.48 22.12 0.13
N GLU A 247 22.73 22.19 -1.18
CA GLU A 247 22.96 23.41 -1.93
C GLU A 247 21.65 24.00 -2.50
N ASN A 248 20.60 23.18 -2.60
CA ASN A 248 19.34 23.54 -3.24
C ASN A 248 18.08 23.33 -2.36
N LEU A 249 18.20 23.51 -1.07
CA LEU A 249 17.12 23.34 -0.08
C LEU A 249 15.93 24.31 -0.30
N ARG A 250 16.14 25.45 -0.98
CA ARG A 250 15.08 26.43 -1.28
C ARG A 250 13.92 25.90 -2.12
N THR A 251 14.08 24.74 -2.78
CA THR A 251 13.04 24.12 -3.61
C THR A 251 12.02 23.32 -2.80
N ILE A 252 12.30 23.07 -1.54
CA ILE A 252 11.41 22.31 -0.64
C ILE A 252 10.17 23.16 -0.29
N ASP A 253 9.01 22.52 -0.29
CA ASP A 253 7.77 23.11 0.24
C ASP A 253 7.71 22.93 1.77
N TYR A 254 8.35 23.87 2.49
CA TYR A 254 8.43 23.84 3.95
C TYR A 254 7.05 23.88 4.63
N ASN A 255 6.11 24.66 4.05
CA ASN A 255 4.78 24.80 4.61
C ASN A 255 3.98 23.48 4.50
N ALA A 256 4.21 22.69 3.46
CA ALA A 256 3.63 21.37 3.32
C ALA A 256 4.38 20.31 4.14
N ALA A 257 5.72 20.32 4.12
CA ALA A 257 6.56 19.35 4.83
C ALA A 257 6.37 19.40 6.36
N TYR A 258 5.97 20.58 6.91
CA TYR A 258 5.78 20.77 8.35
C TYR A 258 4.83 19.72 8.96
N GLU A 259 3.69 19.44 8.35
CA GLU A 259 2.71 18.49 8.87
C GLU A 259 3.32 17.08 9.03
N TYR A 260 4.10 16.64 8.05
CA TYR A 260 4.77 15.34 8.06
C TYR A 260 5.86 15.28 9.12
N PHE A 261 6.71 16.29 9.19
CA PHE A 261 7.75 16.38 10.22
C PHE A 261 7.20 16.55 11.63
N TYR A 262 6.06 17.22 11.79
CA TYR A 262 5.35 17.32 13.06
C TYR A 262 4.91 15.92 13.52
N ASN A 263 4.25 15.15 12.62
CA ASN A 263 3.82 13.80 12.93
C ASN A 263 5.00 12.88 13.29
N MET A 264 6.12 12.99 12.57
CA MET A 264 7.34 12.25 12.87
C MET A 264 7.96 12.65 14.22
N LYS A 265 7.91 13.91 14.58
CA LYS A 265 8.52 14.43 15.80
C LYS A 265 7.75 14.08 17.05
N TYR A 266 6.44 14.15 16.98
CA TYR A 266 5.56 14.01 18.14
C TYR A 266 4.82 12.67 18.21
N GLY A 267 4.85 11.87 17.14
CA GLY A 267 4.13 10.59 17.05
C GLY A 267 2.61 10.73 17.00
N GLU A 268 2.12 11.94 16.75
CA GLU A 268 0.68 12.26 16.69
C GLU A 268 0.37 13.13 15.47
N ARG A 269 -0.86 13.06 15.01
CA ARG A 269 -1.32 13.89 13.89
C ARG A 269 -1.44 15.34 14.30
N LEU A 270 -1.06 16.22 13.37
CA LEU A 270 -1.32 17.64 13.48
C LEU A 270 -2.84 17.89 13.57
N ASP A 271 -3.26 18.58 14.63
CA ASP A 271 -4.63 19.04 14.76
C ASP A 271 -4.85 20.29 13.89
N PRO A 272 -5.68 20.21 12.83
CA PRO A 272 -5.91 21.34 11.92
C PRO A 272 -6.49 22.57 12.63
N ASP A 273 -7.25 22.39 13.70
CA ASP A 273 -7.90 23.49 14.43
C ASP A 273 -6.94 24.28 15.30
N LYS A 274 -5.75 23.72 15.60
CA LYS A 274 -4.72 24.35 16.42
C LYS A 274 -4.14 25.61 15.74
N TYR A 275 -4.09 25.66 14.41
CA TYR A 275 -3.33 26.68 13.66
C TYR A 275 -4.20 27.55 12.74
N THR A 276 -5.39 27.92 13.18
CA THR A 276 -6.29 28.80 12.42
C THR A 276 -5.69 30.17 12.07
N ASN A 277 -4.69 30.65 12.85
CA ASN A 277 -3.99 31.92 12.65
C ASN A 277 -2.53 31.74 12.20
N GLY A 278 -2.18 30.57 11.66
CA GLY A 278 -0.80 30.23 11.30
C GLY A 278 -0.03 29.56 12.44
N ILE A 279 1.11 28.98 12.10
CA ILE A 279 1.98 28.23 13.02
C ILE A 279 3.01 29.20 13.63
N PRO A 280 3.17 29.25 14.96
CA PRO A 280 4.18 30.08 15.60
C PRO A 280 5.59 29.78 15.09
N ALA A 281 6.39 30.82 14.80
CA ALA A 281 7.70 30.66 14.17
C ALA A 281 8.63 29.71 14.93
N ALA A 282 8.72 29.87 16.27
CA ALA A 282 9.60 28.99 17.06
C ALA A 282 9.22 27.50 16.98
N GLU A 283 7.92 27.17 16.90
CA GLU A 283 7.45 25.80 16.77
C GLU A 283 7.72 25.24 15.37
N PHE A 284 7.43 26.03 14.33
CA PHE A 284 7.67 25.62 12.94
C PHE A 284 9.16 25.37 12.67
N GLU A 285 10.01 26.35 13.04
CA GLU A 285 11.45 26.29 12.84
C GLU A 285 12.08 25.12 13.59
N ASP A 286 11.67 24.83 14.83
CA ASP A 286 12.16 23.72 15.64
C ASP A 286 11.78 22.35 15.03
N VAL A 287 10.61 22.25 14.41
CA VAL A 287 10.19 21.01 13.70
C VAL A 287 11.01 20.83 12.42
N ILE A 288 11.11 21.84 11.58
CA ILE A 288 11.83 21.76 10.30
C ILE A 288 13.32 21.50 10.51
N MET A 289 13.99 22.26 11.39
CA MET A 289 15.43 22.14 11.65
C MET A 289 15.82 20.79 12.29
N LYS A 290 14.86 20.08 12.87
CA LYS A 290 15.13 18.73 13.37
C LYS A 290 15.47 17.76 12.22
N TYR A 291 14.81 17.89 11.07
CA TYR A 291 14.91 16.94 9.96
C TYR A 291 15.66 17.46 8.74
N LEU A 292 15.84 18.77 8.61
CA LEU A 292 16.56 19.39 7.50
C LEU A 292 17.73 20.26 8.01
N PRO A 293 18.85 20.34 7.29
CA PRO A 293 20.02 21.14 7.67
C PRO A 293 19.85 22.60 7.24
N VAL A 294 18.86 23.28 7.82
CA VAL A 294 18.49 24.68 7.50
C VAL A 294 18.51 25.54 8.75
N THR A 295 18.68 26.85 8.59
CA THR A 295 18.60 27.84 9.64
C THR A 295 17.21 28.48 9.69
N ALA A 296 16.86 29.12 10.81
CA ALA A 296 15.61 29.84 10.95
C ALA A 296 15.48 31.00 9.92
N GLU A 297 16.59 31.70 9.62
CA GLU A 297 16.64 32.75 8.62
C GLU A 297 16.30 32.23 7.22
N GLU A 298 16.88 31.11 6.83
CA GLU A 298 16.60 30.45 5.52
C GLU A 298 15.14 30.01 5.43
N ILE A 299 14.59 29.43 6.50
CA ILE A 299 13.17 29.01 6.52
C ILE A 299 12.27 30.26 6.35
N ARG A 300 12.54 31.36 7.03
CA ARG A 300 11.77 32.62 6.89
C ARG A 300 11.82 33.19 5.48
N GLU A 301 12.95 33.05 4.80
CA GLU A 301 13.11 33.49 3.41
C GLU A 301 12.36 32.57 2.42
N TRP A 302 12.39 31.25 2.66
CA TRP A 302 11.94 30.26 1.67
C TRP A 302 10.51 29.76 1.88
N ALA A 303 9.97 29.82 3.08
CA ALA A 303 8.59 29.50 3.39
C ALA A 303 7.65 30.71 3.32
N VAL A 304 6.36 30.46 3.37
CA VAL A 304 5.36 31.54 3.47
C VAL A 304 5.24 31.97 4.94
N TYR A 305 5.91 33.05 5.27
CA TYR A 305 6.07 33.61 6.62
C TYR A 305 5.50 35.04 6.72
N ASP A 306 4.86 35.34 7.83
CA ASP A 306 4.33 36.64 8.15
C ASP A 306 5.16 37.27 9.29
N GLU A 307 5.91 38.37 8.98
CA GLU A 307 6.76 39.05 9.94
C GLU A 307 5.98 39.82 11.03
N GLU A 308 4.75 40.27 10.72
CA GLU A 308 3.94 41.02 11.69
C GLU A 308 3.39 40.13 12.78
N THR A 309 2.91 38.96 12.41
CA THR A 309 2.33 37.97 13.33
C THR A 309 3.35 36.96 13.87
N GLN A 310 4.56 36.90 13.30
CA GLN A 310 5.61 35.92 13.60
C GLN A 310 5.09 34.47 13.43
N THR A 311 4.33 34.22 12.33
CA THR A 311 3.74 32.93 12.05
C THR A 311 4.02 32.47 10.62
N TYR A 312 4.07 31.14 10.42
CA TYR A 312 4.07 30.53 9.09
C TYR A 312 2.67 30.21 8.65
N ALA A 313 2.40 30.45 7.38
CA ALA A 313 1.12 30.07 6.80
C ALA A 313 0.94 28.55 6.81
N TRP A 314 -0.26 28.11 7.16
CA TRP A 314 -0.66 26.71 7.07
C TRP A 314 -2.07 26.60 6.52
N ALA A 315 -2.31 25.61 5.67
CA ALA A 315 -3.61 25.36 5.11
C ALA A 315 -3.93 23.88 5.26
N ASN A 316 -5.08 23.57 5.84
CA ASN A 316 -5.59 22.23 5.85
C ASN A 316 -5.96 21.82 4.42
N LEU A 317 -5.43 20.70 3.94
CA LEU A 317 -5.83 20.12 2.66
C LEU A 317 -7.17 19.39 2.83
N GLY A 318 -8.23 20.09 2.47
CA GLY A 318 -9.55 19.47 2.32
C GLY A 318 -9.65 18.72 1.00
N CYS A 319 -10.65 17.84 0.87
CA CYS A 319 -10.90 17.00 -0.33
C CYS A 319 -10.97 17.78 -1.65
N GLY A 320 -11.26 19.09 -1.63
CA GLY A 320 -11.33 19.93 -2.82
C GLY A 320 -10.01 20.55 -3.28
N ASN A 321 -8.96 20.48 -2.46
CA ASN A 321 -7.68 21.14 -2.72
C ASN A 321 -6.59 20.13 -3.15
N TYR A 322 -6.95 18.87 -3.25
CA TYR A 322 -6.04 17.78 -3.48
C TYR A 322 -6.31 17.12 -4.83
N THR A 323 -5.27 16.97 -5.64
CA THR A 323 -5.33 16.20 -6.89
C THR A 323 -4.68 14.85 -6.65
N LEU A 324 -5.48 13.79 -6.65
CA LEU A 324 -4.96 12.44 -6.60
C LEU A 324 -4.06 12.19 -7.82
N SER A 325 -2.87 11.68 -7.56
CA SER A 325 -1.99 11.13 -8.58
C SER A 325 -1.63 9.68 -8.20
N TYR A 326 -1.30 8.87 -9.18
CA TYR A 326 -0.84 7.50 -8.93
C TYR A 326 0.39 7.50 -8.02
N LEU A 327 1.35 8.39 -8.26
CA LEU A 327 2.52 8.54 -7.39
C LEU A 327 2.13 8.87 -5.95
N GLY A 328 1.12 9.73 -5.74
CA GLY A 328 0.65 10.06 -4.39
C GLY A 328 0.08 8.87 -3.61
N THR A 329 -0.32 7.80 -4.30
CA THR A 329 -0.83 6.57 -3.66
C THR A 329 0.25 5.50 -3.51
N ALA A 330 1.45 5.72 -4.05
CA ALA A 330 2.54 4.78 -3.96
C ALA A 330 3.05 4.64 -2.51
N LEU A 331 3.45 3.43 -2.16
CA LEU A 331 4.12 3.14 -0.91
C LEU A 331 5.63 3.37 -1.08
N PRO A 332 6.26 4.28 -0.31
CA PRO A 332 7.72 4.40 -0.34
C PRO A 332 8.37 3.21 0.37
N GLU A 333 9.27 2.53 -0.30
CA GLU A 333 9.92 1.33 0.21
C GLU A 333 11.44 1.42 0.03
N VAL A 334 12.20 1.33 1.11
CA VAL A 334 13.66 1.21 1.05
C VAL A 334 14.01 -0.20 0.58
N VAL A 335 14.71 -0.30 -0.54
CA VAL A 335 15.09 -1.58 -1.16
C VAL A 335 16.59 -1.86 -1.09
N ASP A 336 17.41 -0.83 -0.87
CA ASP A 336 18.85 -0.94 -0.68
C ASP A 336 19.39 0.15 0.24
N VAL A 337 20.46 -0.14 0.96
CA VAL A 337 21.10 0.76 1.94
C VAL A 337 22.60 0.78 1.67
N ARG A 338 23.16 1.97 1.47
CA ARG A 338 24.58 2.16 1.20
C ARG A 338 25.19 3.21 2.13
N GLU A 339 26.20 2.84 2.90
CA GLU A 339 27.03 3.80 3.62
C GLU A 339 27.97 4.54 2.67
N ASN A 340 28.06 5.86 2.80
CA ASN A 340 28.92 6.72 2.01
C ASN A 340 30.25 6.97 2.73
N GLU A 341 31.29 7.36 1.96
CA GLU A 341 32.62 7.64 2.51
C GLU A 341 32.66 8.82 3.51
N ASP A 342 31.71 9.73 3.43
CA ASP A 342 31.54 10.87 4.32
C ASP A 342 30.77 10.58 5.61
N GLY A 343 30.35 9.32 5.81
CA GLY A 343 29.59 8.85 6.97
C GLY A 343 28.07 9.08 6.87
N THR A 344 27.58 9.56 5.73
CA THR A 344 26.15 9.61 5.44
C THR A 344 25.66 8.28 4.89
N THR A 345 24.35 8.08 4.81
CA THR A 345 23.73 6.87 4.25
C THR A 345 22.84 7.23 3.07
N THR A 346 22.96 6.50 1.98
CA THR A 346 22.04 6.59 0.85
C THR A 346 21.07 5.43 0.91
N LEU A 347 19.77 5.75 0.93
CA LEU A 347 18.67 4.82 0.84
C LEU A 347 18.17 4.80 -0.60
N THR A 348 18.16 3.64 -1.25
CA THR A 348 17.46 3.46 -2.52
C THR A 348 15.99 3.19 -2.20
N VAL A 349 15.10 4.02 -2.70
CA VAL A 349 13.68 4.01 -2.37
C VAL A 349 12.85 3.80 -3.63
N ASP A 350 11.99 2.80 -3.61
CA ASP A 350 10.99 2.55 -4.63
C ASP A 350 9.64 3.19 -4.25
N ALA A 351 8.98 3.81 -5.21
CA ALA A 351 7.58 4.21 -5.11
C ALA A 351 6.70 3.08 -5.62
N VAL A 352 6.39 2.12 -4.76
CA VAL A 352 5.60 0.92 -5.10
C VAL A 352 4.14 1.28 -5.34
N CYS A 353 3.59 0.93 -6.51
CA CYS A 353 2.24 1.31 -6.89
C CYS A 353 1.48 0.15 -7.53
N GLU A 354 0.34 -0.23 -6.95
CA GLU A 354 -0.53 -1.32 -7.42
C GLU A 354 -1.12 -1.11 -8.82
N MET A 355 -1.17 0.13 -9.28
CA MET A 355 -1.78 0.47 -10.55
C MET A 355 -0.84 0.33 -11.77
N PHE A 356 0.40 -0.11 -11.53
CA PHE A 356 1.39 -0.36 -12.56
C PHE A 356 1.69 -1.87 -12.65
N ILE A 357 0.99 -2.54 -13.55
CA ILE A 357 1.00 -4.00 -13.67
C ILE A 357 2.33 -4.54 -14.20
N ALA A 358 3.01 -3.75 -15.02
CA ALA A 358 4.24 -4.20 -15.69
C ALA A 358 5.50 -3.98 -14.83
N ASP A 359 5.42 -3.14 -13.81
CA ASP A 359 6.53 -2.80 -12.94
C ASP A 359 6.06 -2.67 -11.48
N ASP A 360 6.94 -2.92 -10.56
CA ASP A 360 6.68 -2.84 -9.11
C ASP A 360 6.84 -1.42 -8.55
N ALA A 361 7.48 -0.51 -9.29
CA ALA A 361 7.69 0.87 -8.87
C ALA A 361 7.45 1.88 -10.00
N MET A 362 6.82 3.01 -9.67
CA MET A 362 6.67 4.16 -10.57
C MET A 362 7.98 4.90 -10.79
N ILE A 363 8.73 5.08 -9.72
CA ILE A 363 10.05 5.69 -9.71
C ILE A 363 10.92 4.98 -8.67
N THR A 364 12.23 4.99 -8.92
CA THR A 364 13.27 4.66 -7.93
C THR A 364 14.12 5.90 -7.69
N HIS A 365 14.37 6.25 -6.45
CA HIS A 365 15.17 7.43 -6.11
C HIS A 365 16.15 7.14 -4.97
N GLU A 366 17.18 7.99 -4.85
CA GLU A 366 18.19 7.92 -3.80
C GLU A 366 17.95 9.03 -2.76
N LEU A 367 17.64 8.65 -1.53
CA LEU A 367 17.47 9.56 -0.40
C LEU A 367 18.72 9.52 0.49
N THR A 368 19.43 10.64 0.60
CA THR A 368 20.62 10.74 1.47
C THR A 368 20.22 11.19 2.87
N VAL A 369 20.66 10.44 3.87
CA VAL A 369 20.32 10.64 5.29
C VAL A 369 21.60 10.67 6.14
N ASP A 370 21.66 11.57 7.10
CA ASP A 370 22.71 11.64 8.12
C ASP A 370 22.15 11.11 9.44
N PHE A 371 22.52 9.90 9.83
CA PHE A 371 22.15 9.28 11.10
C PHE A 371 23.12 9.67 12.22
N LYS A 372 22.59 9.94 13.41
CA LYS A 372 23.36 10.27 14.61
C LYS A 372 23.37 9.09 15.60
N GLU A 373 24.38 9.07 16.47
CA GLU A 373 24.52 8.03 17.50
C GLU A 373 23.32 7.93 18.47
N ASP A 374 22.60 9.05 18.67
CA ASP A 374 21.41 9.11 19.52
C ASP A 374 20.13 8.60 18.81
N GLY A 375 20.25 8.11 17.59
CA GLY A 375 19.14 7.61 16.77
C GLY A 375 18.36 8.69 16.03
N SER A 376 18.68 9.98 16.21
CA SER A 376 18.15 11.07 15.38
C SER A 376 18.76 11.03 13.98
N PHE A 377 18.09 11.69 13.03
CA PHE A 377 18.58 11.76 11.67
C PHE A 377 18.12 13.04 10.96
N ARG A 378 18.81 13.36 9.86
CA ARG A 378 18.46 14.47 8.96
C ARG A 378 18.53 14.02 7.52
N TYR A 379 17.59 14.48 6.73
CA TYR A 379 17.63 14.34 5.29
C TYR A 379 18.58 15.36 4.69
N LEU A 380 19.45 14.93 3.79
CA LEU A 380 20.45 15.77 3.13
C LEU A 380 20.24 15.94 1.63
N GLY A 381 19.43 15.10 1.01
CA GLY A 381 19.12 15.19 -0.40
C GLY A 381 18.25 14.07 -0.90
N ASN A 382 17.59 14.30 -2.01
CA ASN A 382 16.82 13.32 -2.77
C ASN A 382 17.15 13.45 -4.25
N LYS A 383 17.48 12.34 -4.90
CA LYS A 383 17.90 12.28 -6.30
C LYS A 383 17.08 11.27 -7.07
N ILE A 384 16.35 11.75 -8.07
CA ILE A 384 15.56 10.97 -9.00
C ILE A 384 16.26 11.02 -10.36
N SER A 385 16.33 9.89 -11.07
CA SER A 385 16.99 9.85 -12.38
C SER A 385 16.20 10.66 -13.43
N ASP A 386 16.91 11.15 -14.46
CA ASP A 386 16.30 11.93 -15.54
C ASP A 386 15.23 11.14 -16.33
N ASN A 387 15.34 9.82 -16.34
CA ASN A 387 14.38 8.95 -17.03
C ASN A 387 13.09 8.77 -16.22
N GLU A 388 13.14 8.89 -14.91
CA GLU A 388 12.01 8.67 -14.02
C GLU A 388 11.31 9.96 -13.61
N ILE A 389 12.02 11.09 -13.66
CA ILE A 389 11.44 12.40 -13.26
C ILE A 389 10.24 12.78 -14.13
N GLN A 390 10.16 12.28 -15.37
CA GLN A 390 9.02 12.48 -16.26
C GLN A 390 7.74 11.75 -15.81
N ASN A 391 7.87 10.75 -14.93
CA ASN A 391 6.73 10.02 -14.34
C ASN A 391 6.13 10.76 -13.16
N ILE A 392 6.78 11.84 -12.70
CA ILE A 392 6.34 12.63 -11.57
C ILE A 392 5.40 13.73 -12.07
N PRO A 393 4.17 13.80 -11.54
CA PRO A 393 3.26 14.90 -11.82
C PRO A 393 3.85 16.24 -11.41
N GLU A 394 3.48 17.32 -12.10
CA GLU A 394 3.88 18.68 -11.72
C GLU A 394 3.45 18.96 -10.28
N TYR A 395 4.44 19.27 -9.41
CA TYR A 395 4.19 19.57 -8.01
C TYR A 395 3.54 20.94 -7.87
N ARG A 396 2.50 21.02 -7.09
CA ARG A 396 1.84 22.27 -6.74
C ARG A 396 2.06 22.58 -5.28
N TYR A 397 2.69 23.72 -4.99
CA TYR A 397 2.89 24.18 -3.63
C TYR A 397 1.54 24.30 -2.90
N ARG A 398 1.50 23.76 -1.68
CA ARG A 398 0.32 23.79 -0.82
C ARG A 398 -0.17 25.21 -0.58
N ILE A 399 0.77 26.13 -0.42
CA ILE A 399 0.53 27.56 -0.27
C ILE A 399 1.38 28.29 -1.31
N SER A 400 0.73 29.06 -2.18
CA SER A 400 1.44 29.83 -3.21
C SER A 400 2.38 30.83 -2.58
N ARG A 401 3.66 30.76 -2.90
CA ARG A 401 4.62 31.84 -2.63
C ARG A 401 4.19 33.08 -3.45
N ARG A 402 4.02 34.20 -2.81
CA ARG A 402 3.66 35.48 -3.48
C ARG A 402 4.86 36.07 -4.17
#